data_ba832c1445aea7b2355f65b217d9708c
#
_entry.id   ba832c1445aea7b2355f65b217d9708c
#
_cell.length_a   1.000
_cell.length_b   1.000
_cell.length_c   1.000
_cell.angle_alpha   90.00
_cell.angle_beta   90.00
_cell.angle_gamma   90.00
#
_symmetry.space_group_name_H-M   'P 1'
#
loop_
_entity.id
_entity.type
_entity.pdbx_description
1 polymer ?
#
loop_
_entity_poly.entity_id
_entity_poly.type
_entity_poly.pdbx_seq_one_letter_code
_entity_poly.pdbx_strand_id
1 'polypeptide(L)'
;MLFRSAATFLRGIDFIQVPTSLLAQIDSSVGGKVAIDLPSGKNLAGSFYQPKAVFIDPDLLKTLPLRFLHDGLAEAIKYGCIRDASLFAQIAAVKSDQELLEQADSIIETCCNIKARIVEKDEFDTGERMLLNFGHTIGHAIEKCCGFTTYTHGEGVGIGM
;
A
#
# COMPACT_ATOMS: atom_id res chain seq x y z
N MET A 1 8.09 -3.79 11.37
CA MET A 1 8.47 -3.74 12.82
C MET A 1 9.08 -2.39 13.24
N LEU A 2 9.97 -1.78 12.49
CA LEU A 2 10.69 -0.54 12.89
C LEU A 2 9.78 0.67 13.14
N PHE A 3 8.76 0.91 12.33
CA PHE A 3 7.88 2.09 12.46
C PHE A 3 7.09 2.13 13.77
N ARG A 4 6.69 0.96 14.28
CA ARG A 4 6.03 0.84 15.57
C ARG A 4 6.97 1.05 16.74
N SER A 5 8.21 0.57 16.60
CA SER A 5 9.24 0.86 17.58
C SER A 5 9.49 2.36 17.66
N ALA A 6 9.53 3.07 16.51
CA ALA A 6 9.63 4.52 16.49
C ALA A 6 8.43 5.20 17.18
N ALA A 7 7.20 4.71 16.95
CA ALA A 7 5.99 5.27 17.56
C ALA A 7 5.90 5.06 19.08
N THR A 8 6.59 4.04 19.63
CA THR A 8 6.50 3.67 21.06
C THR A 8 7.75 3.97 21.85
N PHE A 9 8.93 3.95 21.21
CA PHE A 9 10.20 4.24 21.88
C PHE A 9 10.23 5.68 22.37
N LEU A 10 10.51 5.90 23.66
CA LEU A 10 10.51 7.21 24.32
C LEU A 10 9.24 8.05 24.06
N ARG A 11 8.09 7.40 23.91
CA ARG A 11 6.79 8.01 23.58
C ARG A 11 6.70 8.56 22.15
N GLY A 12 7.58 8.12 21.27
CA GLY A 12 7.66 8.48 19.86
C GLY A 12 8.97 9.20 19.50
N ILE A 13 9.63 8.70 18.48
CA ILE A 13 10.80 9.34 17.85
C ILE A 13 10.53 9.57 16.37
N ASP A 14 11.08 10.64 15.84
CA ASP A 14 10.97 10.93 14.41
C ASP A 14 11.60 9.80 13.58
N PHE A 15 10.96 9.49 12.44
CA PHE A 15 11.48 8.49 11.50
C PHE A 15 11.22 8.91 10.05
N ILE A 16 12.01 8.33 9.17
CA ILE A 16 11.92 8.45 7.71
C ILE A 16 11.66 7.07 7.14
N GLN A 17 10.85 6.99 6.09
CA GLN A 17 10.62 5.74 5.35
C GLN A 17 11.38 5.75 4.02
N VAL A 18 11.94 4.59 3.67
CA VAL A 18 12.52 4.30 2.36
C VAL A 18 11.89 2.98 1.88
N PRO A 19 10.72 3.04 1.23
CA PRO A 19 10.02 1.84 0.78
C PRO A 19 10.72 1.19 -0.41
N THR A 20 10.84 -0.14 -0.39
CA THR A 20 11.60 -0.91 -1.38
C THR A 20 10.75 -1.84 -2.25
N SER A 21 9.44 -1.90 -2.05
CA SER A 21 8.50 -2.61 -2.90
C SER A 21 7.42 -1.67 -3.42
N LEU A 22 6.80 -2.00 -4.55
CA LEU A 22 5.74 -1.17 -5.14
C LEU A 22 4.60 -0.94 -4.15
N LEU A 23 4.12 -2.01 -3.49
CA LEU A 23 3.10 -1.91 -2.44
C LEU A 23 3.49 -0.92 -1.33
N ALA A 24 4.74 -0.95 -0.90
CA ALA A 24 5.20 -0.03 0.13
C ALA A 24 5.34 1.40 -0.38
N GLN A 25 5.77 1.60 -1.62
CA GLN A 25 5.94 2.91 -2.24
C GLN A 25 4.60 3.63 -2.42
N ILE A 26 3.56 2.93 -2.88
CA ILE A 26 2.27 3.56 -3.19
C ILE A 26 1.25 3.51 -2.06
N ASP A 27 1.44 2.61 -1.08
CA ASP A 27 0.43 2.37 -0.05
C ASP A 27 1.00 2.43 1.37
N SER A 28 1.72 1.43 1.85
CA SER A 28 1.97 1.28 3.28
C SER A 28 2.90 2.34 3.89
N SER A 29 3.68 3.07 3.10
CA SER A 29 4.53 4.18 3.57
C SER A 29 3.76 5.50 3.77
N VAL A 30 2.56 5.63 3.22
CA VAL A 30 1.74 6.84 3.28
C VAL A 30 0.55 6.64 4.20
N GLY A 31 0.30 7.59 5.10
CA GLY A 31 -0.91 7.64 5.91
C GLY A 31 -0.79 7.18 7.36
N GLY A 32 0.43 6.93 7.85
CA GLY A 32 0.75 6.84 9.28
C GLY A 32 0.15 5.66 10.04
N LYS A 33 -0.51 4.71 9.40
CA LYS A 33 -1.01 3.50 10.07
C LYS A 33 0.15 2.57 10.42
N VAL A 34 0.57 2.55 11.66
CA VAL A 34 1.63 1.67 12.17
C VAL A 34 1.06 0.68 13.18
N ALA A 35 0.95 -0.57 12.79
CA ALA A 35 0.33 -1.60 13.63
C ALA A 35 1.08 -2.95 13.58
N ILE A 36 0.88 -3.84 14.54
CA ILE A 36 1.38 -5.22 14.58
C ILE A 36 0.27 -6.25 14.48
N ASP A 37 0.67 -7.36 13.91
CA ASP A 37 -0.12 -8.57 13.99
C ASP A 37 0.06 -9.22 15.36
N LEU A 38 -1.04 -9.65 15.92
CA LEU A 38 -1.09 -10.45 17.14
C LEU A 38 -1.56 -11.86 16.78
N PRO A 39 -1.41 -12.86 17.66
CA PRO A 39 -1.95 -14.19 17.43
C PRO A 39 -3.45 -14.21 17.14
N SER A 40 -4.18 -13.20 17.61
CA SER A 40 -5.63 -13.03 17.42
C SER A 40 -6.01 -12.35 16.09
N GLY A 41 -5.08 -11.73 15.35
CA GLY A 41 -5.35 -11.10 14.05
C GLY A 41 -4.32 -10.08 13.61
N LYS A 42 -4.47 -9.63 12.34
CA LYS A 42 -3.61 -8.61 11.73
C LYS A 42 -3.92 -7.21 12.26
N ASN A 43 -2.88 -6.38 12.38
CA ASN A 43 -2.96 -4.93 12.66
C ASN A 43 -3.74 -4.54 13.93
N LEU A 44 -3.75 -5.38 14.97
CA LEU A 44 -4.57 -5.15 16.17
C LEU A 44 -3.92 -4.24 17.21
N ALA A 45 -2.61 -4.05 17.21
CA ALA A 45 -1.93 -3.16 18.15
C ALA A 45 -1.07 -2.16 17.40
N GLY A 46 -1.39 -0.87 17.51
CA GLY A 46 -0.69 0.18 16.76
C GLY A 46 -1.16 1.58 17.12
N SER A 47 -0.73 2.53 16.31
CA SER A 47 -1.09 3.94 16.43
C SER A 47 -1.11 4.59 15.06
N PHE A 48 -1.67 5.80 14.98
CA PHE A 48 -1.43 6.70 13.85
C PHE A 48 -0.18 7.51 14.17
N TYR A 49 0.89 7.31 13.40
CA TYR A 49 2.17 7.97 13.59
C TYR A 49 2.83 8.25 12.23
N GLN A 50 2.80 9.51 11.83
CA GLN A 50 3.28 9.92 10.50
C GLN A 50 4.81 9.95 10.44
N PRO A 51 5.43 9.47 9.35
CA PRO A 51 6.84 9.69 9.09
C PRO A 51 7.11 11.18 8.81
N LYS A 52 8.32 11.65 9.11
CA LYS A 52 8.76 13.02 8.75
C LYS A 52 8.99 13.18 7.26
N ALA A 53 9.40 12.11 6.58
CA ALA A 53 9.56 12.06 5.14
C ALA A 53 9.44 10.62 4.64
N VAL A 54 9.09 10.48 3.37
CA VAL A 54 9.14 9.22 2.63
C VAL A 54 9.99 9.45 1.39
N PHE A 55 11.10 8.73 1.27
CA PHE A 55 11.96 8.77 0.09
C PHE A 55 11.66 7.55 -0.77
N ILE A 56 11.11 7.77 -1.94
CA ILE A 56 10.73 6.73 -2.89
C ILE A 56 11.74 6.75 -4.03
N ASP A 57 12.37 5.60 -4.25
CA ASP A 57 13.25 5.34 -5.38
C ASP A 57 12.65 4.21 -6.22
N PRO A 58 12.06 4.51 -7.39
CA PRO A 58 11.46 3.51 -8.27
C PRO A 58 12.47 2.51 -8.84
N ASP A 59 13.74 2.88 -8.91
CA ASP A 59 14.80 1.98 -9.41
C ASP A 59 14.96 0.73 -8.54
N LEU A 60 14.56 0.77 -7.27
CA LEU A 60 14.54 -0.39 -6.39
C LEU A 60 13.60 -1.49 -6.87
N LEU A 61 12.60 -1.15 -7.67
CA LEU A 61 11.65 -2.12 -8.24
C LEU A 61 12.30 -3.04 -9.27
N LYS A 62 13.41 -2.62 -9.90
CA LYS A 62 14.15 -3.43 -10.90
C LYS A 62 14.71 -4.73 -10.32
N THR A 63 14.93 -4.77 -9.01
CA THR A 63 15.44 -5.96 -8.31
C THR A 63 14.35 -6.72 -7.53
N LEU A 64 13.12 -6.22 -7.56
CA LEU A 64 12.00 -6.83 -6.87
C LEU A 64 11.52 -8.07 -7.64
N PRO A 65 11.27 -9.23 -6.98
CA PRO A 65 10.65 -10.36 -7.64
C PRO A 65 9.27 -9.98 -8.21
N LEU A 66 8.98 -10.43 -9.44
CA LEU A 66 7.77 -10.03 -10.19
C LEU A 66 6.47 -10.25 -9.40
N ARG A 67 6.38 -11.33 -8.61
CA ARG A 67 5.22 -11.57 -7.77
C ARG A 67 4.92 -10.40 -6.82
N PHE A 68 5.95 -9.78 -6.25
CA PHE A 68 5.79 -8.63 -5.36
C PHE A 68 5.58 -7.31 -6.13
N LEU A 69 6.03 -7.24 -7.37
CA LEU A 69 5.69 -6.13 -8.26
C LEU A 69 4.18 -6.17 -8.57
N HIS A 70 3.65 -7.34 -8.95
CA HIS A 70 2.23 -7.54 -9.23
C HIS A 70 1.36 -7.38 -7.96
N ASP A 71 1.89 -7.76 -6.79
CA ASP A 71 1.24 -7.52 -5.50
C ASP A 71 0.96 -6.02 -5.28
N GLY A 72 1.94 -5.18 -5.52
CA GLY A 72 1.76 -3.72 -5.46
C GLY A 72 0.86 -3.18 -6.57
N LEU A 73 0.92 -3.76 -7.78
CA LEU A 73 0.10 -3.33 -8.91
C LEU A 73 -1.40 -3.46 -8.63
N ALA A 74 -1.83 -4.47 -7.88
CA ALA A 74 -3.23 -4.61 -7.47
C ALA A 74 -3.74 -3.38 -6.70
N GLU A 75 -2.91 -2.83 -5.80
CA GLU A 75 -3.22 -1.58 -5.10
C GLU A 75 -3.27 -0.37 -6.04
N ALA A 76 -2.38 -0.29 -7.03
CA ALA A 76 -2.44 0.77 -8.03
C ALA A 76 -3.73 0.70 -8.86
N ILE A 77 -4.16 -0.51 -9.26
CA ILE A 77 -5.46 -0.76 -9.92
C ILE A 77 -6.60 -0.29 -9.02
N LYS A 78 -6.57 -0.60 -7.73
CA LYS A 78 -7.56 -0.13 -6.76
C LYS A 78 -7.67 1.40 -6.77
N TYR A 79 -6.56 2.13 -6.73
CA TYR A 79 -6.58 3.60 -6.83
C TYR A 79 -7.22 4.09 -8.14
N GLY A 80 -6.92 3.42 -9.25
CA GLY A 80 -7.56 3.68 -10.53
C GLY A 80 -9.07 3.49 -10.47
N CYS A 81 -9.54 2.40 -9.87
CA CYS A 81 -10.96 2.10 -9.73
C CYS A 81 -11.72 3.10 -8.85
N ILE A 82 -11.12 3.56 -7.74
CA ILE A 82 -11.83 4.39 -6.76
C ILE A 82 -11.71 5.89 -7.03
N ARG A 83 -10.66 6.36 -7.74
CA ARG A 83 -10.37 7.81 -7.82
C ARG A 83 -9.89 8.30 -9.17
N ASP A 84 -9.30 7.48 -10.02
CA ASP A 84 -8.64 7.97 -11.23
C ASP A 84 -8.76 6.99 -12.39
N ALA A 85 -9.78 7.16 -13.22
CA ALA A 85 -10.01 6.34 -14.40
C ALA A 85 -8.84 6.43 -15.42
N SER A 86 -8.09 7.53 -15.44
CA SER A 86 -6.92 7.66 -16.33
C SER A 86 -5.75 6.79 -15.86
N LEU A 87 -5.52 6.70 -14.55
CA LEU A 87 -4.57 5.75 -13.96
C LEU A 87 -4.97 4.31 -14.29
N PHE A 88 -6.26 3.98 -14.17
CA PHE A 88 -6.75 2.64 -14.52
C PHE A 88 -6.48 2.33 -16.01
N ALA A 89 -6.81 3.27 -16.91
CA ALA A 89 -6.57 3.10 -18.34
C ALA A 89 -5.08 2.99 -18.67
N GLN A 90 -4.22 3.77 -18.00
CA GLN A 90 -2.76 3.70 -18.15
C GLN A 90 -2.26 2.29 -17.77
N ILE A 91 -2.64 1.78 -16.60
CA ILE A 91 -2.23 0.44 -16.14
C ILE A 91 -2.77 -0.66 -17.08
N ALA A 92 -4.02 -0.54 -17.53
CA ALA A 92 -4.64 -1.51 -18.43
C ALA A 92 -3.97 -1.55 -19.82
N ALA A 93 -3.30 -0.49 -20.23
CA ALA A 93 -2.56 -0.42 -21.50
C ALA A 93 -1.18 -1.08 -21.44
N VAL A 94 -0.63 -1.32 -20.26
CA VAL A 94 0.69 -1.95 -20.04
C VAL A 94 0.67 -3.38 -20.56
N LYS A 95 1.66 -3.74 -21.38
CA LYS A 95 1.73 -5.05 -22.04
C LYS A 95 2.82 -5.96 -21.49
N SER A 96 3.71 -5.44 -20.67
CA SER A 96 4.83 -6.20 -20.09
C SER A 96 5.31 -5.59 -18.78
N ASP A 97 5.98 -6.42 -17.96
CA ASP A 97 6.59 -5.94 -16.71
C ASP A 97 7.68 -4.89 -16.98
N GLN A 98 8.37 -4.96 -18.12
CA GLN A 98 9.34 -3.95 -18.51
C GLN A 98 8.66 -2.58 -18.73
N GLU A 99 7.55 -2.56 -19.46
CA GLU A 99 6.77 -1.34 -19.68
C GLU A 99 6.17 -0.80 -18.37
N LEU A 100 5.77 -1.68 -17.45
CA LEU A 100 5.33 -1.30 -16.12
C LEU A 100 6.42 -0.57 -15.35
N LEU A 101 7.65 -1.09 -15.37
CA LEU A 101 8.80 -0.47 -14.72
C LEU A 101 9.16 0.88 -15.34
N GLU A 102 9.05 1.02 -16.66
CA GLU A 102 9.28 2.28 -17.36
C GLU A 102 8.23 3.36 -17.01
N GLN A 103 7.02 2.95 -16.63
CA GLN A 103 5.95 3.85 -16.21
C GLN A 103 5.83 3.99 -14.68
N ALA A 104 6.71 3.32 -13.91
CA ALA A 104 6.60 3.24 -12.46
C ALA A 104 6.56 4.62 -11.78
N ASP A 105 7.38 5.58 -12.23
CA ASP A 105 7.43 6.94 -11.66
C ASP A 105 6.06 7.60 -11.67
N SER A 106 5.41 7.63 -12.82
CA SER A 106 4.10 8.29 -12.99
C SER A 106 2.98 7.57 -12.24
N ILE A 107 3.02 6.23 -12.20
CA ILE A 107 2.06 5.40 -11.45
C ILE A 107 2.20 5.65 -9.96
N ILE A 108 3.43 5.62 -9.44
CA ILE A 108 3.73 5.86 -8.03
C ILE A 108 3.31 7.26 -7.61
N GLU A 109 3.69 8.28 -8.38
CA GLU A 109 3.33 9.68 -8.11
C GLU A 109 1.81 9.84 -8.02
N THR A 110 1.07 9.29 -9.00
CA THR A 110 -0.39 9.38 -9.03
C THR A 110 -1.01 8.68 -7.83
N CYS A 111 -0.58 7.45 -7.50
CA CYS A 111 -1.08 6.71 -6.35
C CYS A 111 -0.81 7.44 -5.03
N CYS A 112 0.41 7.95 -4.84
CA CYS A 112 0.79 8.71 -3.65
C CYS A 112 -0.07 9.98 -3.50
N ASN A 113 -0.30 10.71 -4.59
CA ASN A 113 -1.14 11.90 -4.58
C ASN A 113 -2.60 11.59 -4.24
N ILE A 114 -3.16 10.49 -4.79
CA ILE A 114 -4.51 10.04 -4.45
C ILE A 114 -4.60 9.71 -2.96
N LYS A 115 -3.66 8.91 -2.46
CA LYS A 115 -3.65 8.51 -1.06
C LYS A 115 -3.45 9.68 -0.12
N ALA A 116 -2.50 10.57 -0.41
CA ALA A 116 -2.24 11.76 0.40
C ALA A 116 -3.51 12.61 0.57
N ARG A 117 -4.21 12.91 -0.53
CA ARG A 117 -5.48 13.67 -0.49
C ARG A 117 -6.57 13.00 0.34
N ILE A 118 -6.67 11.67 0.30
CA ILE A 118 -7.65 10.93 1.11
C ILE A 118 -7.24 10.98 2.59
N VAL A 119 -5.96 10.79 2.90
CA VAL A 119 -5.44 10.84 4.28
C VAL A 119 -5.54 12.24 4.88
N GLU A 120 -5.26 13.29 4.11
CA GLU A 120 -5.41 14.69 4.56
C GLU A 120 -6.84 15.03 4.97
N LYS A 121 -7.84 14.43 4.31
CA LYS A 121 -9.25 14.63 4.65
C LYS A 121 -9.73 13.75 5.80
N ASP A 122 -9.16 12.57 5.96
CA ASP A 122 -9.58 11.57 6.95
C ASP A 122 -8.38 10.80 7.49
N GLU A 123 -7.61 11.44 8.36
CA GLU A 123 -6.39 10.84 8.94
C GLU A 123 -6.69 9.57 9.74
N PHE A 124 -7.81 9.56 10.48
CA PHE A 124 -8.14 8.50 11.45
C PHE A 124 -9.03 7.38 10.88
N ASP A 125 -9.31 7.39 9.56
CA ASP A 125 -10.08 6.33 8.89
C ASP A 125 -11.50 6.17 9.44
N THR A 126 -12.19 7.28 9.60
CA THR A 126 -13.56 7.32 10.11
C THR A 126 -14.60 7.63 9.04
N GLY A 127 -14.20 7.90 7.81
CA GLY A 127 -15.06 8.35 6.72
C GLY A 127 -14.54 7.99 5.33
N GLU A 128 -14.11 9.00 4.55
CA GLU A 128 -13.72 8.84 3.14
C GLU A 128 -12.56 7.86 2.93
N ARG A 129 -11.67 7.72 3.91
CA ARG A 129 -10.54 6.79 3.85
C ARG A 129 -10.97 5.33 3.77
N MET A 130 -12.18 4.98 4.17
CA MET A 130 -12.75 3.63 4.01
C MET A 130 -12.83 3.18 2.55
N LEU A 131 -12.84 4.11 1.57
CA LEU A 131 -12.75 3.77 0.14
C LEU A 131 -11.48 2.98 -0.21
N LEU A 132 -10.40 3.19 0.55
CA LEU A 132 -9.15 2.43 0.37
C LEU A 132 -9.31 0.94 0.69
N ASN A 133 -10.42 0.54 1.34
CA ASN A 133 -10.72 -0.85 1.63
C ASN A 133 -11.50 -1.56 0.50
N PHE A 134 -11.66 -0.93 -0.67
CA PHE A 134 -12.24 -1.60 -1.84
C PHE A 134 -11.43 -2.86 -2.16
N GLY A 135 -12.13 -3.99 -2.31
CA GLY A 135 -11.52 -5.32 -2.46
C GLY A 135 -11.02 -5.98 -1.17
N HIS A 136 -10.79 -5.23 -0.09
CA HIS A 136 -10.13 -5.76 1.11
C HIS A 136 -11.01 -6.70 1.95
N THR A 137 -12.34 -6.51 1.97
CA THR A 137 -13.24 -7.37 2.77
C THR A 137 -13.12 -8.84 2.33
N ILE A 138 -13.20 -9.09 1.03
CA ILE A 138 -13.03 -10.42 0.46
C ILE A 138 -11.55 -10.81 0.47
N GLY A 139 -10.64 -9.91 0.11
CA GLY A 139 -9.20 -10.15 0.10
C GLY A 139 -8.68 -10.65 1.45
N HIS A 140 -8.98 -9.96 2.53
CA HIS A 140 -8.59 -10.38 3.88
C HIS A 140 -9.21 -11.71 4.31
N ALA A 141 -10.45 -12.01 3.87
CA ALA A 141 -11.07 -13.30 4.13
C ALA A 141 -10.30 -14.42 3.43
N ILE A 142 -9.90 -14.23 2.17
CA ILE A 142 -9.07 -15.17 1.39
C ILE A 142 -7.71 -15.37 2.08
N GLU A 143 -7.00 -14.29 2.41
CA GLU A 143 -5.72 -14.36 3.11
C GLU A 143 -5.84 -15.19 4.39
N LYS A 144 -6.88 -14.94 5.20
CA LYS A 144 -7.11 -15.64 6.47
C LYS A 144 -7.43 -17.13 6.26
N CYS A 145 -8.34 -17.45 5.32
CA CYS A 145 -8.70 -18.83 5.03
C CYS A 145 -7.51 -19.64 4.50
N CYS A 146 -6.57 -18.99 3.79
CA CYS A 146 -5.36 -19.60 3.24
C CYS A 146 -4.14 -19.47 4.15
N GLY A 147 -4.32 -19.14 5.43
CA GLY A 147 -3.27 -19.09 6.45
C GLY A 147 -2.20 -18.02 6.21
N PHE A 148 -2.50 -16.98 5.42
CA PHE A 148 -1.58 -15.88 5.06
C PHE A 148 -0.31 -16.31 4.33
N THR A 149 -0.29 -17.49 3.72
CA THR A 149 0.90 -18.07 3.09
C THR A 149 0.73 -18.34 1.60
N THR A 150 -0.48 -18.57 1.13
CA THR A 150 -0.77 -18.98 -0.25
C THR A 150 -0.87 -17.77 -1.17
N TYR A 151 -1.64 -16.77 -0.76
CA TYR A 151 -1.86 -15.54 -1.52
C TYR A 151 -1.11 -14.38 -0.89
N THR A 152 -0.57 -13.48 -1.73
CA THR A 152 -0.09 -12.19 -1.29
C THR A 152 -1.27 -11.26 -1.02
N HIS A 153 -1.01 -10.11 -0.40
CA HIS A 153 -2.04 -9.11 -0.11
C HIS A 153 -2.74 -8.64 -1.38
N GLY A 154 -1.98 -8.22 -2.39
CA GLY A 154 -2.54 -7.73 -3.65
C GLY A 154 -3.25 -8.79 -4.46
N GLU A 155 -2.79 -10.06 -4.43
CA GLU A 155 -3.52 -11.18 -5.04
C GLU A 155 -4.92 -11.32 -4.39
N GLY A 156 -4.99 -11.24 -3.05
CA GLY A 156 -6.25 -11.28 -2.32
C GLY A 156 -7.16 -10.09 -2.64
N VAL A 157 -6.62 -8.88 -2.63
CA VAL A 157 -7.35 -7.65 -2.96
C VAL A 157 -7.84 -7.66 -4.40
N GLY A 158 -6.99 -8.11 -5.35
CA GLY A 158 -7.34 -8.23 -6.76
C GLY A 158 -8.53 -9.16 -7.01
N ILE A 159 -8.61 -10.28 -6.28
CA ILE A 159 -9.77 -11.18 -6.34
C ILE A 159 -11.01 -10.54 -5.69
N GLY A 160 -10.80 -9.69 -4.70
CA GLY A 160 -11.88 -9.04 -3.95
C GLY A 160 -12.52 -7.85 -4.65
N MET A 161 -11.80 -7.23 -5.62
CA MET A 161 -12.33 -6.13 -6.46
C MET A 161 -13.27 -6.63 -7.55
#